data_66f632090afc3fcbc30849ebbbebb6e2
#
_entry.id   66f632090afc3fcbc30849ebbbebb6e2
#
_cell.length_a   1.000
_cell.length_b   1.000
_cell.length_c   1.000
_cell.angle_alpha   90.00
_cell.angle_beta   90.00
_cell.angle_gamma   90.00
#
_symmetry.space_group_name_H-M   'P 1'
#
loop_
_entity.id
_entity.type
_entity.pdbx_description
1 polymer ?
#
loop_
_entity_poly.entity_id
_entity_poly.type
_entity_poly.pdbx_seq_one_letter_code
_entity_poly.pdbx_strand_id
1 'polypeptide(L)'
;MKYEQMVTKFFFYSVNNFVKRCFCVIIYTQDRYTINKGKNMISVNDFKTGLTVELDNGLWSVVEFLHVKPGKGAAFVRSKLKNVITGQVVEKTFRAGEKVAKATLDRREMQYLYKEGSSYVMMDNETYDQIHVEEAQIGSGIKYLKENMNVMVLTHEGRIIGVDIPAHVELTVVDTPPSEKGNTSQGGTKPATLETGAVVNVPFFVANGDVIRVDTRTNEYLDRC
;
A
#
# COMPACT_ATOMS: atom_id res chain seq x y z
N MET A 1 -21.48 -21.44 36.29
CA MET A 1 -21.17 -22.83 36.65
C MET A 1 -22.05 -23.78 35.86
N LYS A 2 -21.79 -24.01 34.57
CA LYS A 2 -22.44 -25.06 33.73
C LYS A 2 -21.75 -25.29 32.37
N TYR A 3 -20.52 -24.82 32.16
CA TYR A 3 -19.80 -24.99 30.89
C TYR A 3 -18.47 -25.76 30.99
N GLU A 4 -18.06 -26.24 32.15
CA GLU A 4 -16.80 -26.97 32.34
C GLU A 4 -16.89 -28.50 32.29
N GLN A 5 -18.04 -29.07 32.03
CA GLN A 5 -18.18 -30.54 32.06
C GLN A 5 -18.36 -31.22 30.71
N MET A 6 -18.15 -30.51 29.60
CA MET A 6 -18.31 -31.08 28.26
C MET A 6 -17.01 -31.33 27.48
N VAL A 7 -15.85 -31.02 28.04
CA VAL A 7 -14.55 -31.18 27.36
C VAL A 7 -13.81 -32.47 27.75
N THR A 8 -14.22 -33.15 28.80
CA THR A 8 -13.48 -34.32 29.34
C THR A 8 -14.01 -35.70 28.95
N LYS A 9 -14.96 -35.80 28.02
CA LYS A 9 -15.57 -37.10 27.66
C LYS A 9 -15.21 -37.64 26.27
N PHE A 10 -14.29 -37.01 25.51
CA PHE A 10 -13.86 -37.51 24.21
C PHE A 10 -12.42 -38.03 24.15
N PHE A 11 -11.76 -38.23 25.30
CA PHE A 11 -10.35 -38.63 25.32
C PHE A 11 -10.10 -40.12 25.70
N PHE A 12 -11.11 -40.94 25.74
CA PHE A 12 -10.93 -42.37 26.07
C PHE A 12 -11.81 -43.24 25.19
N TYR A 13 -11.49 -43.44 23.92
CA TYR A 13 -11.83 -44.69 23.21
C TYR A 13 -10.95 -44.83 21.97
N SER A 14 -10.21 -45.92 22.00
CA SER A 14 -9.56 -46.59 20.87
C SER A 14 -8.06 -46.45 20.70
N VAL A 15 -7.36 -47.15 21.55
CA VAL A 15 -6.13 -47.84 21.19
C VAL A 15 -6.53 -49.26 20.80
N ASN A 16 -6.60 -49.57 19.52
CA ASN A 16 -6.12 -50.80 18.91
C ASN A 16 -6.61 -50.95 17.45
N ASN A 17 -5.60 -51.24 16.65
CA ASN A 17 -5.61 -51.95 15.38
C ASN A 17 -5.61 -51.17 14.05
N PHE A 18 -4.41 -51.34 13.44
CA PHE A 18 -4.13 -51.51 12.03
C PHE A 18 -4.28 -50.35 11.05
N VAL A 19 -3.10 -49.83 10.71
CA VAL A 19 -2.69 -49.40 9.34
C VAL A 19 -3.84 -49.11 8.37
N LYS A 20 -4.22 -47.85 8.27
CA LYS A 20 -4.67 -47.23 7.02
C LYS A 20 -4.65 -45.70 7.20
N ARG A 21 -3.77 -45.09 6.40
CA ARG A 21 -3.77 -43.69 5.98
C ARG A 21 -4.81 -42.80 6.70
N CYS A 22 -4.45 -42.27 7.85
CA CYS A 22 -5.16 -41.13 8.39
C CYS A 22 -4.69 -39.88 7.67
N PHE A 23 -5.49 -39.43 6.70
CA PHE A 23 -5.55 -38.04 6.35
C PHE A 23 -6.04 -37.31 7.59
N CYS A 24 -5.11 -36.77 8.36
CA CYS A 24 -5.45 -35.84 9.43
C CYS A 24 -5.82 -34.53 8.73
N VAL A 25 -7.10 -34.41 8.37
CA VAL A 25 -7.70 -33.12 8.06
C VAL A 25 -7.72 -32.36 9.38
N ILE A 26 -6.68 -31.59 9.62
CA ILE A 26 -6.72 -30.53 10.62
C ILE A 26 -7.71 -29.51 10.06
N ILE A 27 -8.97 -29.65 10.46
CA ILE A 27 -9.95 -28.58 10.33
C ILE A 27 -9.44 -27.49 11.26
N TYR A 28 -8.64 -26.56 10.71
CA TYR A 28 -8.52 -25.26 11.31
C TYR A 28 -9.91 -24.63 11.26
N THR A 29 -10.68 -24.82 12.32
CA THR A 29 -11.73 -23.88 12.62
C THR A 29 -11.03 -22.54 12.86
N GLN A 30 -10.87 -21.77 11.79
CA GLN A 30 -10.69 -20.35 11.92
C GLN A 30 -11.94 -19.86 12.67
N ASP A 31 -11.82 -19.75 13.98
CA ASP A 31 -12.67 -18.88 14.75
C ASP A 31 -12.51 -17.49 14.11
N ARG A 32 -13.42 -17.21 13.17
CA ARG A 32 -13.70 -15.84 12.77
C ARG A 32 -14.20 -15.14 14.04
N TYR A 33 -13.28 -14.66 14.83
CA TYR A 33 -13.55 -13.51 15.68
C TYR A 33 -13.86 -12.36 14.73
N THR A 34 -15.06 -12.33 14.22
CA THR A 34 -15.69 -11.11 13.77
C THR A 34 -15.82 -10.22 15.01
N ILE A 35 -14.73 -9.54 15.34
CA ILE A 35 -14.82 -8.32 16.13
C ILE A 35 -15.67 -7.42 15.25
N ASN A 36 -16.98 -7.39 15.49
CA ASN A 36 -17.85 -6.29 15.10
C ASN A 36 -17.38 -5.06 15.91
N LYS A 37 -16.19 -4.53 15.57
CA LYS A 37 -15.85 -3.15 15.84
C LYS A 37 -16.93 -2.37 15.10
N GLY A 38 -17.89 -1.80 15.85
CA GLY A 38 -18.97 -1.03 15.28
C GLY A 38 -18.34 -0.08 14.24
N LYS A 39 -18.68 -0.27 12.95
CA LYS A 39 -18.12 0.55 11.87
C LYS A 39 -18.39 2.00 12.27
N ASN A 40 -17.35 2.78 12.47
CA ASN A 40 -17.49 4.19 12.77
C ASN A 40 -18.15 4.86 11.56
N MET A 41 -19.47 5.07 11.65
CA MET A 41 -20.23 5.73 10.61
C MET A 41 -20.03 7.24 10.71
N ILE A 42 -19.64 7.87 9.64
CA ILE A 42 -19.51 9.32 9.52
C ILE A 42 -20.57 9.86 8.57
N SER A 43 -21.08 11.05 8.87
CA SER A 43 -21.97 11.76 7.94
C SER A 43 -21.16 12.31 6.77
N VAL A 44 -21.73 12.23 5.57
CA VAL A 44 -21.13 12.86 4.36
C VAL A 44 -20.95 14.36 4.54
N ASN A 45 -21.75 14.99 5.42
CA ASN A 45 -21.58 16.42 5.75
C ASN A 45 -20.26 16.72 6.48
N ASP A 46 -19.66 15.73 7.14
CA ASP A 46 -18.42 15.85 7.91
C ASP A 46 -17.18 15.42 7.09
N PHE A 47 -17.31 15.28 5.77
CA PHE A 47 -16.19 14.94 4.89
C PHE A 47 -15.09 15.98 5.00
N LYS A 48 -13.85 15.47 5.00
CA LYS A 48 -12.61 16.26 4.95
C LYS A 48 -11.71 15.67 3.89
N THR A 49 -10.92 16.49 3.23
CA THR A 49 -9.89 16.04 2.30
C THR A 49 -8.90 15.11 3.01
N GLY A 50 -8.57 13.98 2.40
CA GLY A 50 -7.72 12.95 2.99
C GLY A 50 -8.45 11.94 3.89
N LEU A 51 -9.76 12.12 4.16
CA LEU A 51 -10.54 11.14 4.90
C LEU A 51 -10.72 9.87 4.07
N THR A 52 -10.46 8.71 4.69
CA THR A 52 -10.70 7.42 4.03
C THR A 52 -12.03 6.83 4.49
N VAL A 53 -12.81 6.36 3.51
CA VAL A 53 -14.13 5.76 3.70
C VAL A 53 -14.19 4.42 2.98
N GLU A 54 -14.99 3.52 3.51
CA GLU A 54 -15.27 2.24 2.88
C GLU A 54 -16.57 2.36 2.09
N LEU A 55 -16.51 2.14 0.77
CA LEU A 55 -17.63 2.18 -0.16
C LEU A 55 -17.54 1.02 -1.14
N ASP A 56 -18.65 0.33 -1.38
CA ASP A 56 -18.75 -0.73 -2.39
C ASP A 56 -17.62 -1.80 -2.24
N ASN A 57 -17.28 -2.17 -1.00
CA ASN A 57 -16.19 -3.08 -0.62
C ASN A 57 -14.78 -2.58 -1.03
N GLY A 58 -14.62 -1.30 -1.29
CA GLY A 58 -13.34 -0.65 -1.59
C GLY A 58 -12.99 0.46 -0.61
N LEU A 59 -11.69 0.77 -0.51
CA LEU A 59 -11.17 1.86 0.30
C LEU A 59 -10.98 3.09 -0.60
N TRP A 60 -11.62 4.19 -0.21
CA TRP A 60 -11.63 5.42 -0.98
C TRP A 60 -11.19 6.60 -0.12
N SER A 61 -10.26 7.37 -0.62
CA SER A 61 -9.84 8.63 -0.01
C SER A 61 -10.58 9.80 -0.64
N VAL A 62 -11.12 10.69 0.19
CA VAL A 62 -11.79 11.91 -0.26
C VAL A 62 -10.74 12.91 -0.74
N VAL A 63 -10.70 13.20 -2.04
CA VAL A 63 -9.81 14.20 -2.64
C VAL A 63 -10.40 15.59 -2.56
N GLU A 64 -11.67 15.70 -2.98
CA GLU A 64 -12.40 16.95 -3.04
C GLU A 64 -13.89 16.70 -2.74
N PHE A 65 -14.53 17.65 -2.11
CA PHE A 65 -15.97 17.57 -1.89
C PHE A 65 -16.63 18.96 -1.99
N LEU A 66 -17.86 18.98 -2.48
CA LEU A 66 -18.65 20.18 -2.65
C LEU A 66 -20.07 19.97 -2.10
N HIS A 67 -20.45 20.81 -1.13
CA HIS A 67 -21.82 20.83 -0.63
C HIS A 67 -22.68 21.70 -1.52
N VAL A 68 -23.71 21.11 -2.11
CA VAL A 68 -24.66 21.81 -2.98
C VAL A 68 -26.03 21.87 -2.30
N LYS A 69 -26.50 23.10 -2.09
CA LYS A 69 -27.86 23.38 -1.60
C LYS A 69 -28.65 24.02 -2.73
N PRO A 70 -29.38 23.24 -3.55
CA PRO A 70 -30.17 23.81 -4.61
C PRO A 70 -31.36 24.62 -4.03
N GLY A 71 -31.77 25.69 -4.69
CA GLY A 71 -32.89 26.52 -4.22
C GLY A 71 -34.23 25.75 -4.21
N LYS A 72 -34.35 24.71 -5.02
CA LYS A 72 -35.47 23.75 -5.02
C LYS A 72 -34.89 22.35 -5.09
N GLY A 73 -35.21 21.47 -4.13
CA GLY A 73 -34.74 20.07 -4.05
C GLY A 73 -33.93 19.77 -2.82
N ALA A 74 -33.55 18.49 -2.65
CA ALA A 74 -32.75 18.03 -1.53
C ALA A 74 -31.27 18.42 -1.70
N ALA A 75 -30.62 18.81 -0.61
CA ALA A 75 -29.19 19.07 -0.59
C ALA A 75 -28.40 17.78 -0.86
N PHE A 76 -27.27 17.91 -1.54
CA PHE A 76 -26.37 16.79 -1.84
C PHE A 76 -24.91 17.20 -1.72
N VAL A 77 -24.03 16.20 -1.58
CA VAL A 77 -22.58 16.39 -1.55
C VAL A 77 -22.00 15.67 -2.75
N ARG A 78 -21.31 16.40 -3.61
CA ARG A 78 -20.54 15.84 -4.72
C ARG A 78 -19.10 15.66 -4.24
N SER A 79 -18.56 14.47 -4.35
CA SER A 79 -17.22 14.14 -3.88
C SER A 79 -16.40 13.44 -4.93
N LYS A 80 -15.14 13.85 -5.10
CA LYS A 80 -14.13 13.11 -5.85
C LYS A 80 -13.43 12.17 -4.91
N LEU A 81 -13.50 10.90 -5.20
CA LEU A 81 -12.95 9.82 -4.40
C LEU A 81 -11.83 9.14 -5.17
N LYS A 82 -10.67 8.98 -4.53
CA LYS A 82 -9.54 8.23 -5.08
C LYS A 82 -9.48 6.86 -4.42
N ASN A 83 -9.50 5.80 -5.21
CA ASN A 83 -9.28 4.45 -4.71
C ASN A 83 -7.87 4.34 -4.14
N VAL A 84 -7.75 3.83 -2.91
CA VAL A 84 -6.45 3.76 -2.21
C VAL A 84 -5.53 2.72 -2.87
N ILE A 85 -6.09 1.64 -3.42
CA ILE A 85 -5.34 0.54 -4.01
C ILE A 85 -5.00 0.82 -5.48
N THR A 86 -6.02 1.14 -6.29
CA THR A 86 -5.85 1.30 -7.74
C THR A 86 -5.45 2.71 -8.18
N GLY A 87 -5.58 3.69 -7.30
CA GLY A 87 -5.34 5.10 -7.61
C GLY A 87 -6.42 5.76 -8.49
N GLN A 88 -7.43 5.00 -8.94
CA GLN A 88 -8.49 5.51 -9.78
C GLN A 88 -9.31 6.58 -9.07
N VAL A 89 -9.62 7.66 -9.77
CA VAL A 89 -10.47 8.75 -9.25
C VAL A 89 -11.87 8.64 -9.85
N VAL A 90 -12.87 8.63 -8.97
CA VAL A 90 -14.29 8.55 -9.33
C VAL A 90 -15.06 9.70 -8.68
N GLU A 91 -15.99 10.28 -9.39
CA GLU A 91 -16.91 11.26 -8.82
C GLU A 91 -18.20 10.57 -8.36
N LYS A 92 -18.56 10.75 -7.09
CA LYS A 92 -19.78 10.19 -6.49
C LYS A 92 -20.58 11.27 -5.79
N THR A 93 -21.90 11.25 -5.98
CA THR A 93 -22.82 12.18 -5.35
C THR A 93 -23.59 11.47 -4.25
N PHE A 94 -23.58 12.04 -3.06
CA PHE A 94 -24.27 11.54 -1.87
C PHE A 94 -25.42 12.46 -1.49
N ARG A 95 -26.45 11.90 -0.88
CA ARG A 95 -27.50 12.73 -0.27
C ARG A 95 -26.97 13.39 1.01
N ALA A 96 -27.40 14.62 1.28
CA ALA A 96 -27.04 15.27 2.53
C ALA A 96 -27.50 14.45 3.73
N GLY A 97 -26.58 14.20 4.69
CA GLY A 97 -26.85 13.39 5.88
C GLY A 97 -26.72 11.87 5.66
N GLU A 98 -26.37 11.41 4.47
CA GLU A 98 -26.03 10.01 4.23
C GLU A 98 -24.85 9.61 5.13
N LYS A 99 -24.86 8.37 5.62
CA LYS A 99 -23.79 7.84 6.48
C LYS A 99 -22.96 6.83 5.72
N VAL A 100 -21.65 6.97 5.81
CA VAL A 100 -20.68 6.05 5.22
C VAL A 100 -19.75 5.51 6.29
N ALA A 101 -19.21 4.33 6.11
CA ALA A 101 -18.25 3.76 7.05
C ALA A 101 -16.91 4.46 6.89
N LYS A 102 -16.37 4.99 8.01
CA LYS A 102 -15.03 5.55 8.06
C LYS A 102 -14.03 4.41 8.13
N ALA A 103 -13.06 4.36 7.23
CA ALA A 103 -11.93 3.46 7.29
C ALA A 103 -10.73 4.15 7.95
N THR A 104 -10.12 3.48 8.92
CA THR A 104 -8.86 3.93 9.52
C THR A 104 -7.73 3.17 8.85
N LEU A 105 -6.79 3.92 8.27
CA LEU A 105 -5.56 3.36 7.73
C LEU A 105 -4.46 3.56 8.76
N ASP A 106 -3.85 2.46 9.17
CA ASP A 106 -2.65 2.49 9.98
C ASP A 106 -1.44 2.58 9.06
N ARG A 107 -0.56 3.53 9.34
CA ARG A 107 0.68 3.77 8.61
C ARG A 107 1.83 3.42 9.50
N ARG A 108 2.71 2.51 9.04
CA ARG A 108 3.90 2.11 9.77
C ARG A 108 5.11 2.28 8.89
N GLU A 109 6.17 2.83 9.48
CA GLU A 109 7.46 2.90 8.83
C GLU A 109 8.18 1.56 8.98
N MET A 110 8.51 0.96 7.85
CA MET A 110 9.19 -0.33 7.79
C MET A 110 10.41 -0.23 6.89
N GLN A 111 11.41 -1.04 7.17
CA GLN A 111 12.61 -1.15 6.35
C GLN A 111 12.46 -2.30 5.35
N TYR A 112 12.67 -2.02 4.08
CA TYR A 112 12.78 -3.06 3.07
C TYR A 112 14.11 -3.80 3.24
N LEU A 113 14.09 -5.11 3.38
CA LEU A 113 15.28 -5.94 3.57
C LEU A 113 15.76 -6.54 2.25
N TYR A 114 14.97 -7.44 1.67
CA TYR A 114 15.31 -8.18 0.47
C TYR A 114 14.08 -8.73 -0.26
N LYS A 115 14.31 -9.18 -1.49
CA LYS A 115 13.27 -9.85 -2.29
C LYS A 115 13.38 -11.37 -2.11
N GLU A 116 12.26 -12.01 -1.78
CA GLU A 116 12.14 -13.46 -1.68
C GLU A 116 11.13 -14.00 -2.70
N GLY A 117 11.65 -14.53 -3.80
CA GLY A 117 10.80 -14.99 -4.90
C GLY A 117 9.96 -13.88 -5.52
N SER A 118 8.63 -13.93 -5.33
CA SER A 118 7.67 -12.90 -5.77
C SER A 118 7.29 -11.91 -4.68
N SER A 119 7.78 -12.10 -3.45
CA SER A 119 7.46 -11.27 -2.30
C SER A 119 8.64 -10.40 -1.88
N TYR A 120 8.35 -9.30 -1.24
CA TYR A 120 9.31 -8.34 -0.69
C TYR A 120 9.21 -8.38 0.83
N VAL A 121 10.33 -8.65 1.50
CA VAL A 121 10.38 -8.76 2.96
C VAL A 121 10.63 -7.37 3.53
N MET A 122 9.72 -6.93 4.40
CA MET A 122 9.81 -5.66 5.10
C MET A 122 9.83 -5.91 6.61
N MET A 123 10.62 -5.15 7.34
CA MET A 123 10.77 -5.26 8.79
C MET A 123 10.28 -3.99 9.46
N ASP A 124 9.45 -4.15 10.46
CA ASP A 124 9.01 -3.04 11.31
C ASP A 124 10.18 -2.54 12.15
N ASN A 125 10.44 -1.23 12.14
CA ASN A 125 11.57 -0.62 12.84
C ASN A 125 11.40 -0.61 14.37
N GLU A 126 10.18 -0.80 14.88
CA GLU A 126 9.89 -0.80 16.31
C GLU A 126 9.81 -2.22 16.89
N THR A 127 9.11 -3.13 16.21
CA THR A 127 8.85 -4.48 16.71
C THR A 127 9.80 -5.52 16.15
N TYR A 128 10.53 -5.20 15.07
CA TYR A 128 11.40 -6.10 14.30
C TYR A 128 10.64 -7.28 13.67
N ASP A 129 9.30 -7.20 13.62
CA ASP A 129 8.50 -8.19 12.93
C ASP A 129 8.69 -8.07 11.41
N GLN A 130 8.82 -9.21 10.76
CA GLN A 130 8.96 -9.28 9.31
C GLN A 130 7.63 -9.61 8.66
N ILE A 131 7.29 -8.89 7.61
CA ILE A 131 6.10 -9.11 6.80
C ILE A 131 6.49 -9.32 5.34
N HIS A 132 5.72 -10.16 4.66
CA HIS A 132 5.84 -10.38 3.22
C HIS A 132 4.81 -9.54 2.47
N VAL A 133 5.29 -8.75 1.53
CA VAL A 133 4.46 -7.86 0.70
C VAL A 133 4.56 -8.32 -0.75
N GLU A 134 3.43 -8.47 -1.42
CA GLU A 134 3.39 -8.87 -2.81
C GLU A 134 3.72 -7.70 -3.75
N GLU A 135 4.28 -8.01 -4.92
CA GLU A 135 4.61 -7.03 -5.95
C GLU A 135 3.43 -6.12 -6.33
N ALA A 136 2.22 -6.68 -6.38
CA ALA A 136 1.00 -5.95 -6.70
C ALA A 136 0.65 -4.85 -5.67
N GLN A 137 1.08 -5.01 -4.40
CA GLN A 137 0.83 -4.04 -3.32
C GLN A 137 1.83 -2.88 -3.34
N ILE A 138 3.03 -3.08 -3.90
CA ILE A 138 4.05 -2.04 -4.05
C ILE A 138 3.82 -1.23 -5.34
N GLY A 139 3.34 -1.90 -6.40
CA GLY A 139 3.00 -1.28 -7.67
C GLY A 139 4.21 -0.70 -8.41
N SER A 140 4.03 0.46 -9.07
CA SER A 140 5.06 1.08 -9.92
C SER A 140 6.32 1.54 -9.17
N GLY A 141 6.25 1.68 -7.85
CA GLY A 141 7.38 2.12 -7.02
C GLY A 141 8.49 1.08 -6.88
N ILE A 142 8.22 -0.17 -7.23
CA ILE A 142 9.16 -1.29 -7.08
C ILE A 142 10.53 -1.03 -7.74
N LYS A 143 10.53 -0.29 -8.85
CA LYS A 143 11.74 0.07 -9.60
C LYS A 143 12.67 1.04 -8.88
N TYR A 144 12.22 1.63 -7.76
CA TYR A 144 13.03 2.52 -6.93
C TYR A 144 13.36 1.93 -5.57
N LEU A 145 12.87 0.71 -5.30
CA LEU A 145 13.05 0.06 -4.02
C LEU A 145 14.49 -0.45 -3.90
N LYS A 146 15.23 0.13 -2.95
CA LYS A 146 16.61 -0.24 -2.62
C LYS A 146 16.63 -0.96 -1.27
N GLU A 147 17.51 -1.95 -1.10
CA GLU A 147 17.72 -2.63 0.18
C GLU A 147 18.05 -1.63 1.30
N ASN A 148 17.52 -1.89 2.47
CA ASN A 148 17.63 -1.07 3.68
C ASN A 148 16.93 0.30 3.59
N MET A 149 16.07 0.52 2.59
CA MET A 149 15.26 1.73 2.48
C MET A 149 14.06 1.68 3.41
N ASN A 150 13.76 2.81 4.06
CA ASN A 150 12.52 2.98 4.82
C ASN A 150 11.37 3.29 3.89
N VAL A 151 10.28 2.59 4.06
CA VAL A 151 9.03 2.73 3.31
C VAL A 151 7.84 2.82 4.27
N MET A 152 6.74 3.42 3.83
CA MET A 152 5.51 3.47 4.61
C MET A 152 4.56 2.36 4.17
N VAL A 153 4.29 1.40 5.05
CA VAL A 153 3.31 0.35 4.80
C VAL A 153 1.95 0.79 5.33
N LEU A 154 0.96 0.72 4.44
CA LEU A 154 -0.43 1.05 4.72
C LEU A 154 -1.18 -0.23 5.06
N THR A 155 -1.76 -0.29 6.26
CA THR A 155 -2.58 -1.42 6.70
C THR A 155 -3.98 -0.96 7.07
N HIS A 156 -4.95 -1.83 6.81
CA HIS A 156 -6.34 -1.66 7.22
C HIS A 156 -6.85 -2.96 7.83
N GLU A 157 -7.30 -2.91 9.07
CA GLU A 157 -7.77 -4.10 9.82
C GLU A 157 -6.78 -5.27 9.78
N GLY A 158 -5.47 -4.98 9.84
CA GLY A 158 -4.41 -5.99 9.79
C GLY A 158 -4.08 -6.53 8.40
N ARG A 159 -4.70 -6.02 7.33
CA ARG A 159 -4.37 -6.37 5.95
C ARG A 159 -3.50 -5.28 5.33
N ILE A 160 -2.46 -5.68 4.62
CA ILE A 160 -1.62 -4.76 3.85
C ILE A 160 -2.41 -4.30 2.64
N ILE A 161 -2.56 -2.98 2.50
CA ILE A 161 -3.29 -2.34 1.41
C ILE A 161 -2.34 -1.84 0.34
N GLY A 162 -1.16 -1.37 0.75
CA GLY A 162 -0.17 -0.85 -0.17
C GLY A 162 1.09 -0.40 0.55
N VAL A 163 2.09 -0.02 -0.23
CA VAL A 163 3.36 0.51 0.24
C VAL A 163 3.62 1.84 -0.45
N ASP A 164 3.82 2.88 0.34
CA ASP A 164 4.23 4.19 -0.14
C ASP A 164 5.76 4.29 -0.05
N ILE A 165 6.41 4.47 -1.19
CA ILE A 165 7.85 4.72 -1.28
C ILE A 165 8.09 6.22 -1.10
N PRO A 166 9.21 6.63 -0.49
CA PRO A 166 9.56 8.05 -0.38
C PRO A 166 9.49 8.77 -1.73
N ALA A 167 9.00 10.01 -1.72
CA ALA A 167 8.87 10.79 -2.94
C ALA A 167 10.21 11.04 -3.64
N HIS A 168 11.28 11.08 -2.86
CA HIS A 168 12.65 11.32 -3.35
C HIS A 168 13.54 10.19 -2.86
N VAL A 169 14.30 9.61 -3.78
CA VAL A 169 15.25 8.53 -3.50
C VAL A 169 16.62 8.86 -4.10
N GLU A 170 17.66 8.47 -3.40
CA GLU A 170 19.05 8.63 -3.83
C GLU A 170 19.55 7.30 -4.37
N LEU A 171 19.87 7.29 -5.67
CA LEU A 171 20.26 6.07 -6.38
C LEU A 171 21.54 6.34 -7.19
N THR A 172 22.38 5.32 -7.28
CA THR A 172 23.63 5.37 -8.04
C THR A 172 23.37 5.07 -9.51
N VAL A 173 23.97 5.87 -10.39
CA VAL A 173 23.96 5.64 -11.83
C VAL A 173 24.94 4.51 -12.17
N VAL A 174 24.43 3.42 -12.71
CA VAL A 174 25.22 2.24 -13.10
C VAL A 174 25.71 2.38 -14.53
N ASP A 175 24.82 2.79 -15.43
CA ASP A 175 25.15 2.93 -16.84
C ASP A 175 24.47 4.16 -17.46
N THR A 176 25.25 4.93 -18.24
CA THR A 176 24.75 6.05 -19.04
C THR A 176 25.64 6.24 -20.25
N PRO A 177 25.09 6.52 -21.45
CA PRO A 177 25.88 6.77 -22.62
C PRO A 177 26.78 8.00 -22.42
N PRO A 178 27.96 8.01 -23.07
CA PRO A 178 28.84 9.18 -23.05
C PRO A 178 28.14 10.39 -23.65
N SER A 179 28.44 11.58 -23.11
CA SER A 179 27.92 12.84 -23.65
C SER A 179 28.58 13.14 -24.99
N GLU A 180 27.82 13.05 -26.06
CA GLU A 180 28.31 13.50 -27.38
C GLU A 180 28.34 15.02 -27.43
N LYS A 181 29.54 15.59 -27.76
CA LYS A 181 29.73 17.03 -27.99
C LYS A 181 29.08 17.40 -29.31
N GLY A 182 27.88 17.95 -29.34
CA GLY A 182 27.30 18.41 -30.60
C GLY A 182 25.97 19.15 -30.53
N ASN A 183 25.19 19.03 -29.48
CA ASN A 183 23.85 19.65 -29.44
C ASN A 183 23.49 20.19 -28.05
N THR A 184 24.29 21.11 -27.53
CA THR A 184 24.17 21.66 -26.17
C THR A 184 23.33 22.94 -26.06
N SER A 185 22.74 23.43 -27.15
CA SER A 185 22.05 24.72 -27.13
C SER A 185 20.68 24.73 -26.45
N GLN A 186 20.15 23.55 -26.06
CA GLN A 186 18.83 23.43 -25.43
C GLN A 186 18.79 22.48 -24.21
N GLY A 187 19.90 22.32 -23.47
CA GLY A 187 19.85 21.54 -22.23
C GLY A 187 19.42 20.09 -22.47
N GLY A 188 20.15 19.34 -23.29
CA GLY A 188 19.82 17.96 -23.63
C GLY A 188 19.92 17.00 -22.42
N THR A 189 19.10 15.95 -22.44
CA THR A 189 19.11 14.86 -21.47
C THR A 189 19.53 13.56 -22.14
N LYS A 190 20.07 12.64 -21.36
CA LYS A 190 20.42 11.28 -21.75
C LYS A 190 19.81 10.24 -20.80
N PRO A 191 19.49 9.05 -21.26
CA PRO A 191 19.01 8.00 -20.38
C PRO A 191 20.14 7.52 -19.46
N ALA A 192 19.83 7.29 -18.19
CA ALA A 192 20.72 6.69 -17.22
C ALA A 192 20.01 5.51 -16.54
N THR A 193 20.70 4.39 -16.43
CA THR A 193 20.23 3.21 -15.72
C THR A 193 20.76 3.28 -14.28
N LEU A 194 19.86 3.15 -13.33
CA LEU A 194 20.16 3.21 -11.90
C LEU A 194 20.43 1.81 -11.33
N GLU A 195 21.03 1.75 -10.13
CA GLU A 195 21.34 0.49 -9.42
C GLU A 195 20.13 -0.43 -9.21
N THR A 196 18.92 0.13 -9.17
CA THR A 196 17.68 -0.62 -9.04
C THR A 196 17.10 -1.09 -10.38
N GLY A 197 17.76 -0.77 -11.50
CA GLY A 197 17.28 -1.07 -12.85
C GLY A 197 16.30 -0.02 -13.43
N ALA A 198 15.96 1.02 -12.69
CA ALA A 198 15.15 2.12 -13.20
C ALA A 198 15.93 2.93 -14.25
N VAL A 199 15.23 3.38 -15.29
CA VAL A 199 15.81 4.27 -16.30
C VAL A 199 15.21 5.67 -16.16
N VAL A 200 16.08 6.66 -16.00
CA VAL A 200 15.72 8.08 -15.80
C VAL A 200 16.48 8.95 -16.77
N ASN A 201 15.84 10.00 -17.29
CA ASN A 201 16.52 10.99 -18.11
C ASN A 201 17.30 11.98 -17.24
N VAL A 202 18.62 12.05 -17.44
CA VAL A 202 19.52 12.89 -16.67
C VAL A 202 20.22 13.91 -17.58
N PRO A 203 20.68 15.06 -17.05
CA PRO A 203 21.50 16.00 -17.79
C PRO A 203 22.82 15.37 -18.29
N PHE A 204 23.40 15.90 -19.36
CA PHE A 204 24.63 15.37 -19.97
C PHE A 204 25.85 15.30 -19.03
N PHE A 205 25.91 16.13 -18.00
CA PHE A 205 27.06 16.17 -17.09
C PHE A 205 27.09 14.99 -16.08
N VAL A 206 25.98 14.25 -15.93
CA VAL A 206 25.92 13.10 -15.04
C VAL A 206 26.71 11.94 -15.64
N ALA A 207 27.57 11.31 -14.83
CA ALA A 207 28.43 10.20 -15.22
C ALA A 207 28.08 8.91 -14.47
N ASN A 208 28.64 7.79 -14.93
CA ASN A 208 28.57 6.52 -14.22
C ASN A 208 29.24 6.65 -12.84
N GLY A 209 28.58 6.15 -11.82
CA GLY A 209 29.01 6.24 -10.43
C GLY A 209 28.50 7.47 -9.67
N ASP A 210 27.87 8.43 -10.36
CA ASP A 210 27.24 9.56 -9.68
C ASP A 210 26.01 9.10 -8.89
N VAL A 211 25.82 9.67 -7.70
CA VAL A 211 24.57 9.50 -6.91
C VAL A 211 23.63 10.63 -7.27
N ILE A 212 22.44 10.28 -7.68
CA ILE A 212 21.42 11.25 -8.09
C ILE A 212 20.16 11.10 -7.27
N ARG A 213 19.48 12.19 -7.03
CA ARG A 213 18.15 12.23 -6.42
C ARG A 213 17.09 12.24 -7.50
N VAL A 214 16.14 11.31 -7.39
CA VAL A 214 15.07 11.12 -8.35
C VAL A 214 13.71 11.23 -7.65
N ASP A 215 12.76 11.90 -8.31
CA ASP A 215 11.37 11.89 -7.91
C ASP A 215 10.71 10.58 -8.37
N THR A 216 10.23 9.79 -7.40
CA THR A 216 9.64 8.47 -7.66
C THR A 216 8.26 8.53 -8.33
N ARG A 217 7.58 9.69 -8.28
CA ARG A 217 6.23 9.90 -8.83
C ARG A 217 6.27 10.32 -10.28
N THR A 218 7.18 11.27 -10.62
CA THR A 218 7.31 11.82 -11.97
C THR A 218 8.37 11.09 -12.79
N ASN A 219 9.25 10.31 -12.16
CA ASN A 219 10.41 9.66 -12.76
C ASN A 219 11.41 10.70 -13.33
N GLU A 220 11.57 11.80 -12.64
CA GLU A 220 12.42 12.89 -13.06
C GLU A 220 13.67 13.02 -12.18
N TYR A 221 14.77 13.37 -12.81
CA TYR A 221 15.99 13.77 -12.13
C TYR A 221 15.77 15.11 -11.41
N LEU A 222 16.17 15.20 -10.16
CA LEU A 222 16.12 16.44 -9.37
C LEU A 222 17.49 17.09 -9.27
N ASP A 223 18.42 16.41 -8.64
CA ASP A 223 19.77 16.91 -8.41
C ASP A 223 20.79 15.76 -8.28
N ARG A 224 22.08 16.14 -8.21
CA ARG A 224 23.19 15.22 -7.92
C ARG A 224 23.63 15.46 -6.48
N CYS A 225 23.75 14.37 -5.71
CA CYS A 225 24.19 14.37 -4.33
C CYS A 225 25.73 14.41 -4.24
#